data_ea0ea5a042fb4d46e2829388b0427c11
#
_entry.id   ea0ea5a042fb4d46e2829388b0427c11
#
_cell.length_a   1.000
_cell.length_b   1.000
_cell.length_c   1.000
_cell.angle_alpha   90.00
_cell.angle_beta   90.00
_cell.angle_gamma   90.00
#
_symmetry.space_group_name_H-M   'P 1'
#
loop_
_entity.id
_entity.type
_entity.pdbx_description
1 polymer ?
#
loop_
_entity_poly.entity_id
_entity_poly.type
_entity_poly.pdbx_seq_one_letter_code
_entity_poly.pdbx_strand_id
1 'polypeptide(L)' 'AIAAGVAKFNVGTVLRRAFLRGLGDALAALPDEPDVHAVIGSHTPADVLEAGKRAMVDVVRDLIRHYGSVGRAA' A
#
# COMPACT_ATOMS: atom_id res chain seq x y z
N ALA A 1 13.16 -6.99 -21.66
CA ALA A 1 13.74 -7.76 -20.58
C ALA A 1 14.35 -6.85 -19.54
N ILE A 2 15.13 -5.88 -19.94
CA ILE A 2 15.72 -4.89 -19.02
C ILE A 2 14.62 -4.07 -18.37
N ALA A 3 13.65 -3.63 -19.15
CA ALA A 3 12.53 -2.86 -18.64
C ALA A 3 11.71 -3.66 -17.62
N ALA A 4 11.52 -4.94 -17.87
CA ALA A 4 10.80 -5.81 -16.95
C ALA A 4 11.54 -5.98 -15.62
N GLY A 5 12.87 -6.11 -15.66
CA GLY A 5 13.68 -6.20 -14.47
C GLY A 5 13.64 -4.92 -13.64
N VAL A 6 13.75 -3.77 -14.31
CA VAL A 6 13.67 -2.47 -13.64
C VAL A 6 12.30 -2.26 -13.04
N ALA A 7 11.24 -2.57 -13.79
CA ALA A 7 9.87 -2.44 -13.31
C ALA A 7 9.62 -3.31 -12.08
N LYS A 8 10.13 -4.54 -12.09
CA LYS A 8 9.98 -5.46 -10.97
C LYS A 8 10.65 -4.92 -9.72
N PHE A 9 11.85 -4.35 -9.86
CA PHE A 9 12.57 -3.73 -8.75
C PHE A 9 11.81 -2.52 -8.21
N ASN A 10 11.32 -1.67 -9.12
CA ASN A 10 10.58 -0.47 -8.75
C ASN A 10 9.26 -0.78 -8.06
N VAL A 11 8.59 -1.85 -8.46
CA VAL A 11 7.33 -2.25 -7.83
C VAL A 11 7.53 -2.53 -6.34
N GLY A 12 8.58 -3.25 -5.96
CA GLY A 12 8.87 -3.51 -4.56
C GLY A 12 9.08 -2.23 -3.77
N THR A 13 9.83 -1.28 -4.33
CA THR A 13 10.07 0.00 -3.67
C THR A 13 8.79 0.82 -3.55
N VAL A 14 8.00 0.85 -4.62
CA VAL A 14 6.74 1.59 -4.65
C VAL A 14 5.76 1.05 -3.62
N LEU A 15 5.66 -0.28 -3.50
CA LEU A 15 4.76 -0.90 -2.53
C LEU A 15 5.16 -0.58 -1.09
N ARG A 16 6.46 -0.62 -0.79
CA ARG A 16 6.93 -0.29 0.54
C ARG A 16 6.66 1.17 0.88
N ARG A 17 6.87 2.08 -0.07
CA ARG A 17 6.56 3.50 0.13
C ARG A 17 5.08 3.72 0.35
N ALA A 18 4.24 3.02 -0.40
CA ALA A 18 2.79 3.12 -0.23
C ALA A 18 2.36 2.65 1.16
N PHE A 19 2.92 1.54 1.62
CA PHE A 19 2.64 1.04 2.96
C PHE A 19 3.03 2.07 4.02
N LEU A 20 4.24 2.60 3.94
CA LEU A 20 4.73 3.58 4.91
C LEU A 20 3.91 4.86 4.88
N ARG A 21 3.48 5.30 3.69
CA ARG A 21 2.63 6.48 3.57
C ARG A 21 1.27 6.26 4.24
N GLY A 22 0.63 5.14 3.94
CA GLY A 22 -0.65 4.81 4.55
C GLY A 22 -0.55 4.66 6.05
N LEU A 23 0.51 3.99 6.52
CA LEU A 23 0.79 3.84 7.94
C LEU A 23 1.03 5.21 8.59
N GLY A 24 1.86 6.04 7.96
CA GLY A 24 2.19 7.36 8.47
C GLY A 24 0.96 8.27 8.58
N ASP A 25 0.11 8.27 7.56
CA ASP A 25 -1.12 9.05 7.56
C ASP A 25 -2.05 8.60 8.68
N ALA A 26 -2.17 7.28 8.87
CA ALA A 26 -3.01 6.72 9.92
C ALA A 26 -2.47 7.07 11.32
N LEU A 27 -1.15 7.01 11.49
CA LEU A 27 -0.52 7.37 12.75
C LEU A 27 -0.73 8.86 13.06
N ALA A 28 -0.61 9.71 12.06
CA ALA A 28 -0.80 11.15 12.22
C ALA A 28 -2.23 11.50 12.62
N ALA A 29 -3.18 10.66 12.25
CA ALA A 29 -4.60 10.89 12.55
C ALA A 29 -5.01 10.36 13.93
N LEU A 30 -4.12 9.64 14.64
CA LEU A 30 -4.45 9.09 15.95
C LEU A 30 -4.57 10.18 16.99
N PRO A 31 -5.46 9.98 17.99
CA PRO A 31 -5.51 10.88 19.15
C PRO A 31 -4.26 10.69 20.02
N ASP A 32 -4.08 11.59 21.00
CA ASP A 32 -2.92 11.54 21.89
C ASP A 32 -2.84 10.24 22.69
N GLU A 33 -4.00 9.71 23.10
CA GLU A 33 -4.08 8.46 23.84
C GLU A 33 -5.00 7.49 23.07
N PRO A 34 -4.48 6.81 22.03
CA PRO A 34 -5.30 5.90 21.26
C PRO A 34 -5.56 4.60 22.00
N ASP A 35 -6.64 3.92 21.63
CA ASP A 35 -6.88 2.55 22.07
C ASP A 35 -5.92 1.64 21.31
N VAL A 36 -4.85 1.22 21.99
CA VAL A 36 -3.78 0.46 21.34
C VAL A 36 -4.27 -0.85 20.72
N HIS A 37 -5.29 -1.47 21.32
CA HIS A 37 -5.83 -2.72 20.79
C HIS A 37 -6.67 -2.50 19.53
N ALA A 38 -7.27 -1.33 19.40
CA ALA A 38 -8.05 -1.00 18.20
C ALA A 38 -7.16 -0.55 17.04
N VAL A 39 -6.06 0.13 17.34
CA VAL A 39 -5.21 0.73 16.27
C VAL A 39 -4.10 -0.18 15.81
N ILE A 40 -3.77 -1.23 16.54
CA ILE A 40 -2.75 -2.21 16.13
C ILE A 40 -3.27 -3.62 16.38
N GLY A 41 -3.42 -4.38 15.29
CA GLY A 41 -3.78 -5.78 15.37
C GLY A 41 -5.27 -6.08 15.43
N SER A 42 -6.12 -5.08 15.38
CA SER A 42 -7.57 -5.29 15.40
C SER A 42 -8.12 -5.78 14.05
N HIS A 43 -7.40 -5.56 12.98
CA HIS A 43 -7.83 -5.85 11.60
C HIS A 43 -9.09 -5.08 11.20
N THR A 44 -9.39 -4.00 11.90
CA THR A 44 -10.51 -3.11 11.58
C THR A 44 -10.01 -1.91 10.80
N PRO A 45 -10.90 -1.08 10.24
CA PRO A 45 -10.46 0.15 9.56
C PRO A 45 -9.65 1.11 10.45
N ALA A 46 -9.75 0.97 11.76
CA ALA A 46 -8.97 1.79 12.70
C ALA A 46 -7.53 1.30 12.85
N ASP A 47 -7.21 0.08 12.42
CA ASP A 47 -5.88 -0.50 12.53
C ASP A 47 -4.93 0.19 11.55
N VAL A 48 -3.85 0.78 12.08
CA VAL A 48 -2.89 1.50 11.23
C VAL A 48 -2.17 0.58 10.26
N LEU A 49 -1.97 -0.69 10.63
CA LEU A 49 -1.37 -1.67 9.73
C LEU A 49 -2.30 -1.97 8.55
N GLU A 50 -3.59 -2.00 8.79
CA GLU A 50 -4.58 -2.18 7.72
C GLU A 50 -4.59 -0.97 6.78
N ALA A 51 -4.35 0.23 7.31
CA ALA A 51 -4.22 1.44 6.47
C ALA A 51 -3.03 1.32 5.53
N GLY A 52 -1.90 0.81 6.01
CA GLY A 52 -0.74 0.55 5.17
C GLY A 52 -1.05 -0.48 4.09
N LYS A 53 -1.73 -1.56 4.45
CA LYS A 53 -2.13 -2.60 3.49
C LYS A 53 -3.06 -2.05 2.42
N ARG A 54 -4.03 -1.23 2.80
CA ARG A 54 -4.96 -0.62 1.85
C ARG A 54 -4.23 0.25 0.83
N ALA A 55 -3.24 1.03 1.30
CA ALA A 55 -2.43 1.85 0.40
C ALA A 55 -1.66 0.98 -0.59
N MET A 56 -1.12 -0.15 -0.14
CA MET A 56 -0.43 -1.09 -1.02
C MET A 56 -1.40 -1.70 -2.04
N VAL A 57 -2.59 -2.09 -1.58
CA VAL A 57 -3.59 -2.69 -2.46
C VAL A 57 -4.00 -1.71 -3.56
N ASP A 58 -4.16 -0.44 -3.22
CA ASP A 58 -4.50 0.59 -4.20
C ASP A 58 -3.42 0.71 -5.28
N VAL A 59 -2.16 0.69 -4.87
CA VAL A 59 -1.05 0.74 -5.82
C VAL A 59 -1.01 -0.51 -6.69
N VAL A 60 -1.19 -1.69 -6.10
CA VAL A 60 -1.21 -2.95 -6.85
C VAL A 60 -2.36 -2.92 -7.87
N ARG A 61 -3.52 -2.45 -7.46
CA ARG A 61 -4.68 -2.35 -8.35
C ARG A 61 -4.39 -1.45 -9.54
N ASP A 62 -3.74 -0.31 -9.29
CA ASP A 62 -3.37 0.62 -10.36
C ASP A 62 -2.35 -0.01 -11.30
N LEU A 63 -1.36 -0.71 -10.75
CA LEU A 63 -0.35 -1.40 -11.55
C LEU A 63 -0.96 -2.48 -12.43
N ILE A 64 -1.84 -3.30 -11.86
CA ILE A 64 -2.53 -4.36 -12.60
C ILE A 64 -3.36 -3.75 -13.73
N ARG A 65 -4.08 -2.67 -13.43
CA ARG A 65 -4.91 -2.00 -14.44
C ARG A 65 -4.05 -1.49 -15.58
N HIS A 66 -2.93 -0.88 -15.26
CA HIS A 66 -2.01 -0.35 -16.26
C HIS A 66 -1.40 -1.47 -17.12
N TYR A 67 -0.79 -2.46 -16.47
CA TYR A 67 -0.12 -3.55 -17.19
C TYR A 67 -1.12 -4.48 -17.85
N GLY A 68 -2.29 -4.66 -17.27
CA GLY A 68 -3.35 -5.44 -17.87
C GLY A 68 -3.82 -4.87 -19.18
N SER A 69 -3.96 -3.54 -19.26
CA SER A 69 -4.33 -2.86 -20.50
C SER A 69 -3.25 -3.03 -21.56
N VAL A 70 -1.99 -2.87 -21.19
CA VAL A 70 -0.86 -3.05 -22.09
C VAL A 70 -0.82 -4.48 -22.62
N GLY A 71 -1.00 -5.44 -21.75
CA GLY A 71 -1.01 -6.85 -22.14
C GLY A 71 -2.13 -7.18 -23.09
N ARG A 72 -3.29 -6.58 -22.92
CA ARG A 72 -4.43 -6.79 -23.82
C ARG A 72 -4.21 -6.15 -25.18
N ALA A 73 -3.54 -5.02 -25.19
CA ALA A 73 -3.21 -4.33 -26.43
C ALA A 73 -2.22 -5.13 -27.26
N ALA A 74 -1.37 -5.87 -26.59
CA ALA A 74 -0.41 -6.71 -27.27
C ALA A 74 -1.09 -7.95 -27.85
#